data_7c889a2be73fb2a56b318e9b916d6c45
#
_entry.id   7c889a2be73fb2a56b318e9b916d6c45
#
_cell.length_a   1.000
_cell.length_b   1.000
_cell.length_c   1.000
_cell.angle_alpha   90.00
_cell.angle_beta   90.00
_cell.angle_gamma   90.00
#
_symmetry.space_group_name_H-M   'P 1'
#
loop_
_entity.id
_entity.type
_entity.pdbx_description
1 polymer ?
#
loop_
_entity_poly.entity_id
_entity_poly.type
_entity_poly.pdbx_seq_one_letter_code
_entity_poly.pdbx_strand_id
1 'polypeptide(L)'
;MRIKQIRMKSELAGILDKYSKLNKEKSLPSISIDCVVFGFDTSSLKVLLVKLKGKDEWSLPGGYLWKNENLDEGAHRILEQRTGAKQIYLNQFKTFGRLNRSEYFFEGYPDDLWQKQRFVSVGYYALTNFAKVDPKVDELSDASEWKNVH
;
A
#
# COMPACT_ATOMS: atom_id res chain seq x y z
N MET A 1 -18.65 14.14 -13.73
CA MET A 1 -17.94 13.77 -12.49
C MET A 1 -18.54 12.55 -11.80
N ARG A 2 -19.83 12.56 -11.51
CA ARG A 2 -20.51 11.44 -10.81
C ARG A 2 -20.42 10.08 -11.55
N ILE A 3 -20.59 10.06 -12.87
CA ILE A 3 -20.52 8.84 -13.70
C ILE A 3 -19.11 8.26 -13.71
N LYS A 4 -18.08 9.11 -13.81
CA LYS A 4 -16.66 8.70 -13.76
C LYS A 4 -16.31 8.09 -12.40
N GLN A 5 -16.77 8.69 -11.31
CA GLN A 5 -16.58 8.16 -9.95
C GLN A 5 -17.26 6.80 -9.74
N ILE A 6 -18.50 6.64 -10.23
CA ILE A 6 -19.22 5.36 -10.16
C ILE A 6 -18.49 4.29 -10.96
N ARG A 7 -18.01 4.60 -12.17
CA ARG A 7 -17.25 3.67 -13.01
C ARG A 7 -15.93 3.25 -12.33
N MET A 8 -15.19 4.19 -11.75
CA MET A 8 -13.94 3.92 -11.03
C MET A 8 -14.18 3.07 -9.78
N LYS A 9 -15.26 3.33 -9.03
CA LYS A 9 -15.64 2.52 -7.86
C LYS A 9 -16.00 1.10 -8.26
N SER A 10 -16.73 0.91 -9.36
CA SER A 10 -17.09 -0.41 -9.91
C SER A 10 -15.86 -1.17 -10.41
N GLU A 11 -14.91 -0.48 -11.07
CA GLU A 11 -13.65 -1.05 -11.51
C GLU A 11 -12.81 -1.52 -10.31
N LEU A 12 -12.64 -0.68 -9.29
CA LEU A 12 -11.93 -1.05 -8.07
C LEU A 12 -12.60 -2.22 -7.35
N ALA A 13 -13.93 -2.26 -7.27
CA ALA A 13 -14.67 -3.36 -6.64
C ALA A 13 -14.34 -4.72 -7.29
N GLY A 14 -14.28 -4.78 -8.61
CA GLY A 14 -13.90 -5.99 -9.35
C GLY A 14 -12.45 -6.43 -9.08
N ILE A 15 -11.53 -5.47 -9.03
CA ILE A 15 -10.12 -5.71 -8.71
C ILE A 15 -9.97 -6.21 -7.27
N LEU A 16 -10.67 -5.59 -6.31
CA LEU A 16 -10.64 -6.00 -4.90
C LEU A 16 -11.20 -7.42 -4.72
N ASP A 17 -12.26 -7.79 -5.43
CA ASP A 17 -12.80 -9.16 -5.39
C ASP A 17 -11.77 -10.19 -5.87
N LYS A 18 -11.10 -9.91 -6.98
CA LYS A 18 -10.01 -10.74 -7.50
C LYS A 18 -8.89 -10.93 -6.46
N TYR A 19 -8.41 -9.84 -5.87
CA TYR A 19 -7.36 -9.90 -4.87
C TYR A 19 -7.83 -10.50 -3.55
N SER A 20 -9.09 -10.33 -3.15
CA SER A 20 -9.67 -11.00 -1.99
C SER A 20 -9.56 -12.52 -2.10
N LYS A 21 -9.94 -13.07 -3.23
CA LYS A 21 -9.83 -14.52 -3.50
C LYS A 21 -8.37 -14.99 -3.47
N LEU A 22 -7.48 -14.25 -4.13
CA LEU A 22 -6.06 -14.55 -4.16
C LEU A 22 -5.42 -14.51 -2.77
N ASN A 23 -5.74 -13.49 -1.97
CA ASN A 23 -5.20 -13.30 -0.64
C ASN A 23 -5.69 -14.34 0.37
N LYS A 24 -6.94 -14.80 0.26
CA LYS A 24 -7.44 -15.93 1.08
C LYS A 24 -6.57 -17.18 0.91
N GLU A 25 -6.05 -17.40 -0.29
CA GLU A 25 -5.20 -18.55 -0.61
C GLU A 25 -3.74 -18.33 -0.19
N LYS A 26 -3.15 -17.20 -0.56
CA LYS A 26 -1.70 -16.94 -0.51
C LYS A 26 -1.21 -16.24 0.75
N SER A 27 -2.04 -15.41 1.38
CA SER A 27 -1.60 -14.49 2.42
C SER A 27 -1.90 -15.02 3.83
N LEU A 28 -1.06 -14.63 4.78
CA LEU A 28 -1.35 -14.78 6.20
C LEU A 28 -2.49 -13.84 6.59
N PRO A 29 -3.50 -14.33 7.33
CA PRO A 29 -4.58 -13.47 7.77
C PRO A 29 -4.09 -12.42 8.79
N SER A 30 -4.72 -11.27 8.77
CA SER A 30 -4.56 -10.20 9.76
C SER A 30 -3.18 -9.51 9.82
N ILE A 31 -2.27 -9.80 8.92
CA ILE A 31 -0.96 -9.13 8.82
C ILE A 31 -0.86 -8.32 7.55
N SER A 32 -0.63 -7.02 7.72
CA SER A 32 -0.29 -6.10 6.63
C SER A 32 1.09 -5.48 6.85
N ILE A 33 1.67 -4.96 5.80
CA ILE A 33 2.96 -4.25 5.82
C ILE A 33 2.77 -2.91 5.16
N ASP A 34 3.27 -1.85 5.80
CA ASP A 34 3.29 -0.50 5.24
C ASP A 34 4.73 0.01 5.18
N CYS A 35 5.11 0.61 4.06
CA CYS A 35 6.46 1.10 3.81
C CYS A 35 6.49 2.64 3.78
N VAL A 36 7.25 3.25 4.69
CA VAL A 36 7.50 4.68 4.72
C VAL A 36 8.85 4.94 4.06
N VAL A 37 8.83 5.34 2.79
CA VAL A 37 10.05 5.63 2.04
C VAL A 37 10.23 7.14 1.96
N PHE A 38 11.25 7.65 2.67
CA PHE A 38 11.66 9.04 2.58
C PHE A 38 12.70 9.21 1.47
N GLY A 39 12.48 10.18 0.63
CA GLY A 39 13.43 10.61 -0.39
C GLY A 39 13.96 11.98 -0.09
N PHE A 40 15.25 12.19 -0.28
CA PHE A 40 15.89 13.47 -0.05
C PHE A 40 16.78 13.89 -1.23
N ASP A 41 16.95 15.17 -1.36
CA ASP A 41 18.02 15.81 -2.13
C ASP A 41 18.66 16.91 -1.27
N THR A 42 19.39 17.80 -1.89
CA THR A 42 20.06 18.90 -1.18
C THR A 42 19.10 19.93 -0.54
N SER A 43 17.83 19.92 -0.89
CA SER A 43 16.91 21.01 -0.54
C SER A 43 15.57 20.56 0.04
N SER A 44 15.20 19.29 -0.11
CA SER A 44 13.85 18.84 0.29
C SER A 44 13.82 17.41 0.79
N LEU A 45 12.88 17.16 1.68
CA LEU A 45 12.49 15.81 2.12
C LEU A 45 11.12 15.48 1.54
N LYS A 46 11.01 14.31 0.93
CA LYS A 46 9.78 13.79 0.34
C LYS A 46 9.43 12.42 0.90
N VAL A 47 8.18 12.05 0.77
CA VAL A 47 7.68 10.70 1.08
C VAL A 47 7.02 10.10 -0.14
N LEU A 48 7.25 8.81 -0.38
CA LEU A 48 6.65 8.08 -1.47
C LEU A 48 5.24 7.63 -1.08
N LEU A 49 4.25 8.10 -1.82
CA LEU A 49 2.84 7.79 -1.58
C LEU A 49 2.19 7.22 -2.83
N VAL A 50 1.15 6.44 -2.61
CA VAL A 50 0.28 5.89 -3.64
C VAL A 50 -1.15 6.38 -3.44
N LYS A 51 -1.91 6.44 -4.51
CA LYS A 51 -3.31 6.80 -4.48
C LYS A 51 -4.13 5.69 -5.12
N LEU A 52 -5.00 5.05 -4.34
CA LEU A 52 -5.87 4.00 -4.86
C LEU A 52 -6.87 4.56 -5.88
N LYS A 53 -7.23 3.71 -6.84
CA LYS A 53 -8.28 4.03 -7.82
C LYS A 53 -9.57 4.47 -7.15
N GLY A 54 -10.08 5.63 -7.57
CA GLY A 54 -11.34 6.18 -7.06
C GLY A 54 -11.30 6.73 -5.64
N LYS A 55 -10.12 6.81 -5.02
CA LYS A 55 -9.92 7.45 -3.71
C LYS A 55 -9.19 8.79 -3.86
N ASP A 56 -9.54 9.73 -3.00
CA ASP A 56 -8.89 11.05 -2.99
C ASP A 56 -7.67 11.11 -2.05
N GLU A 57 -7.65 10.21 -1.07
CA GLU A 57 -6.58 10.15 -0.07
C GLU A 57 -5.31 9.47 -0.60
N TRP A 58 -4.17 9.99 -0.19
CA TRP A 58 -2.88 9.37 -0.38
C TRP A 58 -2.57 8.40 0.76
N SER A 59 -1.92 7.29 0.43
CA SER A 59 -1.57 6.23 1.36
C SER A 59 -0.11 5.83 1.23
N LEU A 60 0.44 5.21 2.27
CA LEU A 60 1.72 4.53 2.16
C LEU A 60 1.61 3.32 1.22
N PRO A 61 2.66 2.99 0.47
CA PRO A 61 2.73 1.70 -0.21
C PRO A 61 2.61 0.57 0.81
N GLY A 62 1.59 -0.27 0.64
CA GLY A 62 1.30 -1.34 1.59
C GLY A 62 0.73 -2.57 0.91
N GLY A 63 0.68 -3.67 1.65
CA GLY A 63 0.16 -4.94 1.17
C GLY A 63 0.16 -6.01 2.26
N TYR A 64 0.08 -7.26 1.84
CA TYR A 64 -0.11 -8.40 2.72
C TYR A 64 1.05 -9.38 2.64
N LEU A 65 1.41 -9.96 3.77
CA LEU A 65 2.46 -10.96 3.86
C LEU A 65 1.97 -12.30 3.29
N TRP A 66 2.73 -12.90 2.39
CA TRP A 66 2.44 -14.23 1.88
C TRP A 66 2.84 -15.30 2.89
N LYS A 67 2.19 -16.48 2.80
CA LYS A 67 2.42 -17.60 3.70
C LYS A 67 3.82 -18.19 3.61
N ASN A 68 4.48 -18.01 2.49
CA ASN A 68 5.77 -18.65 2.16
C ASN A 68 6.92 -17.65 1.98
N GLU A 69 6.83 -16.49 2.62
CA GLU A 69 7.90 -15.49 2.60
C GLU A 69 8.19 -14.97 4.01
N ASN A 70 9.43 -14.55 4.23
CA ASN A 70 9.80 -13.83 5.45
C ASN A 70 9.28 -12.39 5.43
N LEU A 71 9.19 -11.78 6.60
CA LEU A 71 8.63 -10.44 6.75
C LEU A 71 9.39 -9.40 5.91
N ASP A 72 10.72 -9.44 5.95
CA ASP A 72 11.57 -8.51 5.17
C ASP A 72 11.43 -8.73 3.66
N GLU A 73 11.35 -9.98 3.23
CA GLU A 73 11.08 -10.32 1.81
C GLU A 73 9.74 -9.77 1.35
N GLY A 74 8.71 -9.93 2.19
CA GLY A 74 7.37 -9.39 1.93
C GLY A 74 7.38 -7.86 1.81
N ALA A 75 8.10 -7.16 2.68
CA ALA A 75 8.22 -5.70 2.62
C ALA A 75 8.86 -5.23 1.30
N HIS A 76 9.95 -5.85 0.87
CA HIS A 76 10.60 -5.53 -0.40
C HIS A 76 9.70 -5.85 -1.60
N ARG A 77 9.04 -7.00 -1.60
CA ARG A 77 8.10 -7.38 -2.66
C ARG A 77 6.95 -6.39 -2.78
N ILE A 78 6.33 -6.02 -1.67
CA ILE A 78 5.22 -5.07 -1.63
C ILE A 78 5.65 -3.72 -2.17
N LEU A 79 6.77 -3.19 -1.71
CA LEU A 79 7.27 -1.90 -2.18
C LEU A 79 7.54 -1.91 -3.69
N GLU A 80 8.18 -2.95 -4.19
CA GLU A 80 8.44 -3.11 -5.63
C GLU A 80 7.15 -3.24 -6.44
N GLN A 81 6.20 -4.07 -6.01
CA GLN A 81 4.92 -4.24 -6.71
C GLN A 81 4.08 -2.98 -6.73
N ARG A 82 4.07 -2.22 -5.62
CA ARG A 82 3.25 -1.02 -5.49
C ARG A 82 3.83 0.20 -6.19
N THR A 83 5.14 0.31 -6.27
CA THR A 83 5.82 1.55 -6.70
C THR A 83 6.93 1.35 -7.72
N GLY A 84 7.34 0.11 -7.97
CA GLY A 84 8.50 -0.18 -8.80
C GLY A 84 9.85 0.04 -8.12
N ALA A 85 9.87 0.49 -6.86
CA ALA A 85 11.12 0.75 -6.13
C ALA A 85 11.84 -0.55 -5.79
N LYS A 86 13.10 -0.64 -6.21
CA LYS A 86 13.97 -1.81 -6.01
C LYS A 86 15.22 -1.41 -5.25
N GLN A 87 15.85 -2.40 -4.61
CA GLN A 87 17.15 -2.23 -3.92
C GLN A 87 17.14 -1.10 -2.88
N ILE A 88 16.02 -0.95 -2.19
CA ILE A 88 15.84 -0.02 -1.08
C ILE A 88 16.06 -0.79 0.22
N TYR A 89 16.97 -0.30 1.07
CA TYR A 89 17.18 -0.90 2.39
C TYR A 89 16.04 -0.51 3.33
N LEU A 90 15.24 -1.50 3.72
CA LEU A 90 14.08 -1.33 4.59
C LEU A 90 14.38 -1.81 6.01
N ASN A 91 14.02 -1.01 7.00
CA ASN A 91 14.11 -1.34 8.42
C ASN A 91 12.72 -1.39 9.04
N GLN A 92 12.42 -2.45 9.77
CA GLN A 92 11.23 -2.49 10.61
C GLN A 92 11.37 -1.49 11.76
N PHE A 93 10.33 -0.71 12.06
CA PHE A 93 10.40 0.27 13.15
C PHE A 93 9.25 0.15 14.15
N LYS A 94 8.05 -0.21 13.74
CA LYS A 94 6.89 -0.27 14.64
C LYS A 94 5.80 -1.16 14.10
N THR A 95 5.04 -1.77 15.01
CA THR A 95 3.82 -2.50 14.72
C THR A 95 2.61 -1.69 15.18
N PHE A 96 1.61 -1.56 14.31
CA PHE A 96 0.39 -0.79 14.52
C PHE A 96 -0.79 -1.73 14.68
N GLY A 97 -1.29 -1.87 15.93
CA GLY A 97 -2.35 -2.82 16.24
C GLY A 97 -3.61 -2.20 16.86
N ARG A 98 -3.77 -0.88 16.83
CA ARG A 98 -4.93 -0.20 17.40
C ARG A 98 -6.24 -0.66 16.75
N LEU A 99 -7.29 -0.84 17.56
CA LEU A 99 -8.63 -1.14 17.07
C LEU A 99 -9.17 -0.02 16.16
N ASN A 100 -9.97 -0.40 15.19
CA ASN A 100 -10.65 0.51 14.26
C ASN A 100 -9.67 1.43 13.49
N ARG A 101 -8.45 0.94 13.21
CA ARG A 101 -7.45 1.70 12.47
C ARG A 101 -7.66 1.62 10.96
N SER A 102 -8.05 0.47 10.44
CA SER A 102 -8.09 0.19 9.00
C SER A 102 -9.39 -0.42 8.50
N GLU A 103 -10.27 -0.87 9.40
CA GLU A 103 -11.46 -1.63 9.05
C GLU A 103 -12.45 -0.84 8.19
N TYR A 104 -12.50 0.47 8.33
CA TYR A 104 -13.38 1.35 7.57
C TYR A 104 -12.81 1.83 6.23
N PHE A 105 -11.56 1.52 5.92
CA PHE A 105 -10.91 2.02 4.70
C PHE A 105 -11.65 1.61 3.41
N PHE A 106 -12.24 0.42 3.41
CA PHE A 106 -13.07 -0.08 2.32
C PHE A 106 -14.56 -0.09 2.67
N GLU A 107 -15.02 0.88 3.46
CA GLU A 107 -16.45 1.06 3.74
C GLU A 107 -17.24 1.20 2.43
N GLY A 108 -18.41 0.54 2.36
CA GLY A 108 -19.24 0.51 1.17
C GLY A 108 -18.88 -0.59 0.15
N TYR A 109 -17.81 -1.36 0.41
CA TYR A 109 -17.48 -2.57 -0.34
C TYR A 109 -18.01 -3.81 0.39
N PRO A 110 -18.11 -4.99 -0.27
CA PRO A 110 -18.62 -6.21 0.36
C PRO A 110 -17.89 -6.57 1.66
N ASP A 111 -18.64 -7.02 2.68
CA ASP A 111 -18.09 -7.27 4.03
C ASP A 111 -17.18 -8.52 4.07
N ASP A 112 -17.29 -9.41 3.11
CA ASP A 112 -16.49 -10.62 2.99
C ASP A 112 -15.15 -10.42 2.26
N LEU A 113 -14.84 -9.18 1.83
CA LEU A 113 -13.55 -8.87 1.25
C LEU A 113 -12.42 -9.10 2.27
N TRP A 114 -11.38 -9.79 1.82
CA TRP A 114 -10.13 -9.95 2.59
C TRP A 114 -9.61 -8.63 3.15
N GLN A 115 -9.64 -7.58 2.36
CA GLN A 115 -9.10 -6.26 2.69
C GLN A 115 -9.91 -5.53 3.78
N LYS A 116 -11.11 -6.00 4.12
CA LYS A 116 -11.96 -5.41 5.17
C LYS A 116 -11.75 -6.01 6.55
N GLN A 117 -10.99 -7.10 6.67
CA GLN A 117 -10.70 -7.65 7.98
C GLN A 117 -9.81 -6.70 8.81
N ARG A 118 -9.73 -6.96 10.10
CA ARG A 118 -8.79 -6.26 10.98
C ARG A 118 -7.36 -6.68 10.67
N PHE A 119 -6.47 -5.71 10.48
CA PHE A 119 -5.05 -5.94 10.29
C PHE A 119 -4.21 -5.33 11.40
N VAL A 120 -3.20 -6.08 11.81
CA VAL A 120 -2.02 -5.55 12.50
C VAL A 120 -0.99 -5.24 11.43
N SER A 121 -0.54 -3.99 11.35
CA SER A 121 0.38 -3.55 10.32
C SER A 121 1.80 -3.45 10.86
N VAL A 122 2.74 -4.05 10.14
CA VAL A 122 4.17 -3.93 10.43
C VAL A 122 4.74 -2.81 9.58
N GLY A 123 5.26 -1.78 10.24
CA GLY A 123 5.82 -0.59 9.59
C GLY A 123 7.30 -0.77 9.28
N TYR A 124 7.67 -0.50 8.03
CA TYR A 124 9.04 -0.41 7.54
C TYR A 124 9.34 1.01 7.11
N TYR A 125 10.58 1.45 7.27
CA TYR A 125 11.03 2.73 6.74
C TYR A 125 12.32 2.59 5.96
N ALA A 126 12.53 3.52 5.06
CA ALA A 126 13.78 3.70 4.33
C ALA A 126 14.07 5.17 4.11
N LEU A 127 15.33 5.48 3.92
CA LEU A 127 15.79 6.80 3.49
C LEU A 127 16.64 6.62 2.24
N THR A 128 16.29 7.29 1.16
CA THR A 128 17.00 7.21 -0.12
C THR A 128 17.06 8.57 -0.81
N ASN A 129 17.94 8.70 -1.79
CA ASN A 129 17.88 9.83 -2.72
C ASN A 129 16.70 9.60 -3.66
N PHE A 130 15.73 10.52 -3.69
CA PHE A 130 14.52 10.33 -4.48
C PHE A 130 14.78 10.25 -6.01
N ALA A 131 15.89 10.79 -6.50
CA ALA A 131 16.26 10.65 -7.91
C ALA A 131 16.57 9.21 -8.33
N LYS A 132 16.84 8.32 -7.37
CA LYS A 132 17.10 6.89 -7.61
C LYS A 132 15.82 6.06 -7.80
N VAL A 133 14.67 6.62 -7.50
CA VAL A 133 13.37 5.92 -7.59
C VAL A 133 12.44 6.71 -8.49
N ASP A 134 12.10 6.14 -9.63
CA ASP A 134 11.06 6.62 -10.53
C ASP A 134 9.76 5.86 -10.22
N PRO A 135 8.82 6.47 -9.44
CA PRO A 135 7.64 5.74 -8.97
C PRO A 135 6.73 5.32 -10.12
N LYS A 136 6.26 4.08 -10.05
CA LYS A 136 5.32 3.50 -11.02
C LYS A 136 4.01 3.16 -10.33
N VAL A 137 2.93 3.15 -11.11
CA VAL A 137 1.61 2.71 -10.65
C VAL A 137 1.44 1.22 -10.87
N ASP A 138 0.70 0.58 -9.97
CA ASP A 138 0.20 -0.78 -10.15
C ASP A 138 -1.28 -0.78 -10.56
N GLU A 139 -1.89 -1.97 -10.67
CA GLU A 139 -3.29 -2.13 -11.04
C GLU A 139 -4.27 -1.47 -10.05
N LEU A 140 -3.90 -1.38 -8.78
CA LEU A 140 -4.73 -0.84 -7.70
C LEU A 140 -4.71 0.69 -7.63
N SER A 141 -3.74 1.34 -8.27
CA SER A 141 -3.44 2.75 -8.03
C SER A 141 -3.66 3.62 -9.25
N ASP A 142 -4.12 4.86 -9.02
CA ASP A 142 -4.16 5.92 -10.04
C ASP A 142 -2.87 6.73 -10.07
N ALA A 143 -2.14 6.78 -8.97
CA ALA A 143 -0.89 7.54 -8.85
C ALA A 143 0.09 6.89 -7.87
N SER A 144 1.38 7.11 -8.13
CA SER A 144 2.49 6.79 -7.25
C SER A 144 3.50 7.93 -7.38
N GLU A 145 3.67 8.71 -6.33
CA GLU A 145 4.40 9.98 -6.41
C GLU A 145 5.20 10.30 -5.14
N TRP A 146 6.27 11.06 -5.33
CA TRP A 146 6.97 11.74 -4.26
C TRP A 146 6.20 12.98 -3.83
N LYS A 147 5.83 13.06 -2.54
CA LYS A 147 5.17 14.22 -1.94
C LYS A 147 6.09 14.91 -0.93
N ASN A 148 6.06 16.23 -0.91
CA ASN A 148 6.84 17.00 0.06
C ASN A 148 6.36 16.71 1.49
N VAL A 149 7.32 16.55 2.39
CA VAL A 149 7.08 16.50 3.84
C VAL A 149 7.21 17.91 4.39
N HIS A 150 6.17 18.38 5.07
CA HIS A 150 6.11 19.71 5.67
C HIS A 150 6.27 19.66 7.19
#